data_b80be84bcf393cbd57883f88b8bf3a6e
#
_entry.id   b80be84bcf393cbd57883f88b8bf3a6e
#
_cell.length_a   1.000
_cell.length_b   1.000
_cell.length_c   1.000
_cell.angle_alpha   90.00
_cell.angle_beta   90.00
_cell.angle_gamma   90.00
#
_symmetry.space_group_name_H-M   'P 1'
#
loop_
_entity.id
_entity.type
_entity.pdbx_description
1 polymer ?
#
loop_
_entity_poly.entity_id
_entity_poly.type
_entity_poly.pdbx_seq_one_letter_code
_entity_poly.pdbx_strand_id
1 'polypeptide(L)'
;MYEIYTDGSCLGNPGRGGWGVVSDDFKLSGKEINTTNNVMEMTAILKALEECHRRNIQEVCIFTDSQYVKNGISSWIINWKKNDWLTSTGTVVKNKELWIAIDEVRRSLSKVEWKWVKAHNGNPKNEEVDKLAYEAAGGSTKAKFYSVFKGFKPGVYTTWDEAKEQVSGYPGAIYKSFKTEEEAKKWMTRVYLDVPYEEKDVAKSHGAKWDAEKKKWWVQEMKPELEKYVRVL
;
A
#
# COMPACT_ATOMS: atom_id res chain seq x y z
N MET A 1 -18.91 16.00 -19.23
CA MET A 1 -18.97 15.59 -17.81
C MET A 1 -17.55 15.51 -17.29
N TYR A 2 -17.25 16.14 -16.18
CA TYR A 2 -15.92 16.24 -15.61
C TYR A 2 -15.56 14.94 -14.86
N GLU A 3 -14.40 14.36 -15.10
CA GLU A 3 -13.99 13.09 -14.49
C GLU A 3 -13.08 13.29 -13.28
N ILE A 4 -13.43 12.68 -12.16
CA ILE A 4 -12.67 12.74 -10.91
C ILE A 4 -12.51 11.34 -10.33
N TYR A 5 -11.29 11.00 -9.96
CA TYR A 5 -10.92 9.76 -9.30
C TYR A 5 -10.68 10.03 -7.81
N THR A 6 -11.24 9.18 -6.96
CA THR A 6 -11.15 9.32 -5.50
C THR A 6 -10.72 8.02 -4.87
N ASP A 7 -9.84 8.11 -3.87
CA ASP A 7 -9.41 6.96 -3.08
C ASP A 7 -9.10 7.33 -1.64
N GLY A 8 -9.20 6.35 -0.74
CA GLY A 8 -8.86 6.47 0.66
C GLY A 8 -7.96 5.32 1.12
N SER A 9 -6.92 5.64 1.85
CA SER A 9 -5.96 4.67 2.39
C SER A 9 -5.86 4.77 3.90
N CYS A 10 -5.66 3.65 4.60
CA CYS A 10 -5.46 3.63 6.03
C CYS A 10 -4.34 2.65 6.43
N LEU A 11 -3.28 3.19 7.04
CA LEU A 11 -2.15 2.41 7.56
C LEU A 11 -2.48 1.85 8.94
N GLY A 12 -3.09 0.65 8.96
CA GLY A 12 -3.78 0.08 10.13
C GLY A 12 -5.26 0.53 10.13
N ASN A 13 -6.21 -0.32 10.50
CA ASN A 13 -7.64 0.00 10.38
C ASN A 13 -8.38 -0.35 11.69
N PRO A 14 -8.50 0.61 12.65
CA PRO A 14 -8.17 2.04 12.59
C PRO A 14 -6.67 2.36 12.65
N GLY A 15 -6.30 3.55 12.11
CA GLY A 15 -4.92 4.01 12.08
C GLY A 15 -4.75 5.36 11.37
N ARG A 16 -3.53 5.64 10.93
CA ARG A 16 -3.26 6.84 10.12
C ARG A 16 -3.87 6.66 8.74
N GLY A 17 -4.70 7.61 8.34
CA GLY A 17 -5.33 7.60 7.03
C GLY A 17 -4.93 8.76 6.14
N GLY A 18 -5.12 8.56 4.85
CA GLY A 18 -4.97 9.56 3.83
C GLY A 18 -6.09 9.42 2.79
N TRP A 19 -6.42 10.52 2.16
CA TRP A 19 -7.37 10.57 1.07
C TRP A 19 -6.76 11.29 -0.13
N GLY A 20 -7.18 10.93 -1.31
CA GLY A 20 -6.74 11.50 -2.57
C GLY A 20 -7.91 11.82 -3.50
N VAL A 21 -7.74 12.84 -4.32
CA VAL A 21 -8.62 13.25 -5.41
C VAL A 21 -7.76 13.62 -6.60
N VAL A 22 -8.04 13.06 -7.77
CA VAL A 22 -7.32 13.32 -9.02
C VAL A 22 -8.28 13.62 -10.14
N SER A 23 -8.04 14.72 -10.84
CA SER A 23 -8.68 15.08 -12.11
C SER A 23 -7.61 15.54 -13.11
N ASP A 24 -8.01 15.95 -14.31
CA ASP A 24 -7.06 16.50 -15.28
C ASP A 24 -6.49 17.86 -14.83
N ASP A 25 -7.28 18.66 -14.10
CA ASP A 25 -6.94 20.06 -13.78
C ASP A 25 -6.49 20.28 -12.34
N PHE A 26 -6.74 19.31 -11.45
CA PHE A 26 -6.34 19.44 -10.04
C PHE A 26 -6.11 18.09 -9.35
N LYS A 27 -5.33 18.16 -8.30
CA LYS A 27 -5.11 17.07 -7.35
C LYS A 27 -5.24 17.60 -5.94
N LEU A 28 -5.93 16.86 -5.08
CA LEU A 28 -6.07 17.16 -3.67
C LEU A 28 -5.72 15.94 -2.85
N SER A 29 -5.16 16.16 -1.68
CA SER A 29 -4.95 15.10 -0.69
C SER A 29 -4.95 15.66 0.72
N GLY A 30 -5.19 14.80 1.68
CA GLY A 30 -5.11 15.14 3.09
C GLY A 30 -5.01 13.89 3.95
N LYS A 31 -4.83 14.10 5.26
CA LYS A 31 -4.57 13.01 6.22
C LYS A 31 -5.37 13.16 7.50
N GLU A 32 -5.59 12.03 8.15
CA GLU A 32 -6.16 11.90 9.50
C GLU A 32 -5.29 10.98 10.35
N ILE A 33 -5.14 11.29 11.65
CA ILE A 33 -4.23 10.54 12.52
C ILE A 33 -4.85 9.22 12.99
N ASN A 34 -6.16 9.23 13.27
CA ASN A 34 -6.89 8.05 13.76
C ASN A 34 -8.22 7.92 13.03
N THR A 35 -8.26 7.06 12.03
CA THR A 35 -9.40 6.90 11.12
C THR A 35 -9.52 5.46 10.62
N THR A 36 -10.45 5.23 9.70
CA THR A 36 -10.64 3.95 9.02
C THR A 36 -10.59 4.14 7.51
N ASN A 37 -10.34 3.07 6.76
CA ASN A 37 -10.33 3.11 5.30
C ASN A 37 -11.63 3.70 4.74
N ASN A 38 -12.78 3.21 5.19
CA ASN A 38 -14.08 3.70 4.74
C ASN A 38 -14.28 5.20 4.99
N VAL A 39 -13.80 5.72 6.11
CA VAL A 39 -13.87 7.17 6.41
C VAL A 39 -13.01 7.96 5.41
N MET A 40 -11.82 7.46 5.06
CA MET A 40 -10.94 8.12 4.11
C MET A 40 -11.52 8.11 2.68
N GLU A 41 -12.08 6.99 2.24
CA GLU A 41 -12.77 6.89 0.95
C GLU A 41 -13.97 7.86 0.86
N MET A 42 -14.77 7.94 1.92
CA MET A 42 -15.89 8.90 1.98
C MET A 42 -15.38 10.35 2.01
N THR A 43 -14.31 10.62 2.75
CA THR A 43 -13.70 11.95 2.81
C THR A 43 -13.17 12.38 1.45
N ALA A 44 -12.52 11.49 0.70
CA ALA A 44 -12.06 11.75 -0.67
C ALA A 44 -13.23 12.21 -1.57
N ILE A 45 -14.35 11.52 -1.51
CA ILE A 45 -15.55 11.87 -2.28
C ILE A 45 -16.13 13.21 -1.84
N LEU A 46 -16.26 13.45 -0.53
CA LEU A 46 -16.74 14.73 -0.03
C LEU A 46 -15.86 15.88 -0.52
N LYS A 47 -14.53 15.72 -0.42
CA LYS A 47 -13.57 16.74 -0.89
C LYS A 47 -13.62 16.96 -2.41
N ALA A 48 -13.87 15.89 -3.18
CA ALA A 48 -14.08 16.03 -4.62
C ALA A 48 -15.33 16.85 -4.96
N LEU A 49 -16.45 16.57 -4.29
CA LEU A 49 -17.70 17.30 -4.51
C LEU A 49 -17.62 18.75 -4.04
N GLU A 50 -17.01 19.02 -2.87
CA GLU A 50 -16.74 20.36 -2.37
C GLU A 50 -15.90 21.18 -3.36
N GLU A 51 -14.88 20.57 -3.95
CA GLU A 51 -14.03 21.22 -4.95
C GLU A 51 -14.78 21.49 -6.25
N CYS A 52 -15.66 20.58 -6.70
CA CYS A 52 -16.55 20.81 -7.82
C CYS A 52 -17.46 22.03 -7.57
N HIS A 53 -18.08 22.10 -6.39
CA HIS A 53 -18.93 23.21 -6.02
C HIS A 53 -18.12 24.53 -6.02
N ARG A 54 -16.94 24.56 -5.41
CA ARG A 54 -16.03 25.73 -5.36
C ARG A 54 -15.62 26.20 -6.74
N ARG A 55 -15.40 25.27 -7.70
CA ARG A 55 -15.02 25.58 -9.08
C ARG A 55 -16.20 25.80 -10.01
N ASN A 56 -17.43 25.74 -9.51
CA ASN A 56 -18.65 25.82 -10.31
C ASN A 56 -18.75 24.72 -11.40
N ILE A 57 -18.17 23.54 -11.12
CA ILE A 57 -18.30 22.35 -11.98
C ILE A 57 -19.64 21.70 -11.65
N GLN A 58 -20.61 21.77 -12.57
CA GLN A 58 -21.98 21.34 -12.32
C GLN A 58 -22.27 19.88 -12.70
N GLU A 59 -21.49 19.30 -13.61
CA GLU A 59 -21.67 17.93 -14.08
C GLU A 59 -20.38 17.14 -13.89
N VAL A 60 -20.42 16.11 -13.03
CA VAL A 60 -19.23 15.33 -12.65
C VAL A 60 -19.50 13.82 -12.68
N CYS A 61 -18.50 13.07 -13.08
CA CYS A 61 -18.43 11.63 -12.94
C CYS A 61 -17.36 11.27 -11.92
N ILE A 62 -17.76 10.71 -10.78
CA ILE A 62 -16.86 10.26 -9.71
C ILE A 62 -16.52 8.78 -9.93
N PHE A 63 -15.22 8.49 -10.02
CA PHE A 63 -14.68 7.14 -10.08
C PHE A 63 -14.13 6.76 -8.70
N THR A 64 -14.56 5.60 -8.19
CA THR A 64 -14.09 5.02 -6.92
C THR A 64 -14.04 3.51 -7.01
N ASP A 65 -13.10 2.86 -6.33
CA ASP A 65 -13.05 1.40 -6.18
C ASP A 65 -13.69 0.92 -4.86
N SER A 66 -14.17 1.85 -4.03
CA SER A 66 -14.88 1.54 -2.79
C SER A 66 -16.26 0.94 -3.04
N GLN A 67 -16.41 -0.35 -2.73
CA GLN A 67 -17.72 -1.00 -2.73
C GLN A 67 -18.64 -0.45 -1.64
N TYR A 68 -18.07 -0.03 -0.50
CA TYR A 68 -18.84 0.55 0.60
C TYR A 68 -19.51 1.85 0.16
N VAL A 69 -18.75 2.75 -0.46
CA VAL A 69 -19.30 4.02 -0.96
C VAL A 69 -20.27 3.80 -2.09
N LYS A 70 -19.94 2.95 -3.08
CA LYS A 70 -20.83 2.61 -4.19
C LYS A 70 -22.20 2.16 -3.69
N ASN A 71 -22.24 1.17 -2.78
CA ASN A 71 -23.49 0.63 -2.26
C ASN A 71 -24.24 1.67 -1.40
N GLY A 72 -23.51 2.46 -0.61
CA GLY A 72 -24.08 3.51 0.21
C GLY A 72 -24.84 4.55 -0.60
N ILE A 73 -24.21 5.07 -1.63
CA ILE A 73 -24.78 6.12 -2.47
C ILE A 73 -25.92 5.60 -3.37
N SER A 74 -25.74 4.41 -3.96
CA SER A 74 -26.71 3.89 -4.92
C SER A 74 -27.99 3.32 -4.31
N SER A 75 -27.92 2.81 -3.06
CA SER A 75 -29.04 2.10 -2.47
C SER A 75 -29.31 2.43 -1.01
N TRP A 76 -28.30 2.46 -0.14
CA TRP A 76 -28.54 2.51 1.30
C TRP A 76 -29.00 3.89 1.78
N ILE A 77 -28.44 4.96 1.25
CA ILE A 77 -28.74 6.35 1.68
C ILE A 77 -30.23 6.69 1.54
N ILE A 78 -30.90 6.15 0.53
CA ILE A 78 -32.34 6.37 0.29
C ILE A 78 -33.16 5.81 1.46
N ASN A 79 -32.81 4.61 1.91
CA ASN A 79 -33.51 3.94 3.02
C ASN A 79 -33.14 4.56 4.36
N TRP A 80 -31.87 4.91 4.58
CA TRP A 80 -31.44 5.56 5.80
C TRP A 80 -32.14 6.91 6.01
N LYS A 81 -32.28 7.71 4.97
CA LYS A 81 -33.02 8.99 5.03
C LYS A 81 -34.50 8.83 5.36
N LYS A 82 -35.13 7.75 4.89
CA LYS A 82 -36.52 7.43 5.22
C LYS A 82 -36.70 6.90 6.64
N ASN A 83 -35.63 6.37 7.24
CA ASN A 83 -35.61 5.75 8.56
C ASN A 83 -34.77 6.57 9.57
N ASP A 84 -34.80 7.90 9.47
CA ASP A 84 -34.11 8.84 10.39
C ASP A 84 -32.64 8.48 10.64
N TRP A 85 -31.94 7.96 9.61
CA TRP A 85 -30.56 7.50 9.70
C TRP A 85 -30.33 6.34 10.67
N LEU A 86 -31.32 5.48 10.82
CA LEU A 86 -31.21 4.23 11.57
C LEU A 86 -31.08 3.04 10.59
N THR A 87 -30.35 2.03 11.03
CA THR A 87 -30.28 0.74 10.36
C THR A 87 -31.58 -0.05 10.57
N SER A 88 -31.75 -1.17 9.86
CA SER A 88 -32.88 -2.09 10.06
C SER A 88 -32.97 -2.64 11.50
N THR A 89 -31.87 -2.62 12.23
CA THR A 89 -31.78 -3.05 13.64
C THR A 89 -31.95 -1.89 14.65
N GLY A 90 -32.30 -0.69 14.17
CA GLY A 90 -32.50 0.50 15.03
C GLY A 90 -31.23 1.16 15.55
N THR A 91 -30.07 0.78 15.07
CA THR A 91 -28.80 1.44 15.43
C THR A 91 -28.49 2.60 14.48
N VAL A 92 -27.78 3.63 14.96
CA VAL A 92 -27.36 4.77 14.13
C VAL A 92 -26.44 4.28 13.01
N VAL A 93 -26.68 4.75 11.79
CA VAL A 93 -25.87 4.43 10.63
C VAL A 93 -24.41 4.86 10.87
N LYS A 94 -23.48 3.95 10.61
CA LYS A 94 -22.04 4.23 10.72
C LYS A 94 -21.62 5.32 9.75
N ASN A 95 -20.81 6.26 10.19
CA ASN A 95 -20.34 7.43 9.43
C ASN A 95 -21.50 8.34 8.93
N LYS A 96 -22.59 8.42 9.71
CA LYS A 96 -23.81 9.18 9.38
C LYS A 96 -23.51 10.61 8.92
N GLU A 97 -22.67 11.31 9.66
CA GLU A 97 -22.32 12.72 9.39
C GLU A 97 -21.67 12.89 7.99
N LEU A 98 -20.78 11.97 7.61
CA LEU A 98 -20.17 12.00 6.28
C LEU A 98 -21.18 11.69 5.18
N TRP A 99 -22.10 10.75 5.42
CA TRP A 99 -23.17 10.45 4.46
C TRP A 99 -24.09 11.65 4.24
N ILE A 100 -24.45 12.37 5.31
CA ILE A 100 -25.25 13.59 5.24
C ILE A 100 -24.50 14.66 4.44
N ALA A 101 -23.24 14.93 4.78
CA ALA A 101 -22.44 15.93 4.09
C ALA A 101 -22.28 15.63 2.59
N ILE A 102 -22.00 14.37 2.23
CA ILE A 102 -21.91 13.95 0.83
C ILE A 102 -23.25 14.17 0.09
N ASP A 103 -24.39 13.81 0.70
CA ASP A 103 -25.70 13.98 0.09
C ASP A 103 -26.07 15.47 -0.09
N GLU A 104 -25.69 16.33 0.86
CA GLU A 104 -25.92 17.78 0.79
C GLU A 104 -25.12 18.42 -0.34
N VAL A 105 -23.80 18.19 -0.38
CA VAL A 105 -22.96 18.78 -1.41
C VAL A 105 -23.32 18.22 -2.80
N ARG A 106 -23.62 16.94 -2.91
CA ARG A 106 -24.07 16.33 -4.17
C ARG A 106 -25.30 17.03 -4.76
N ARG A 107 -26.23 17.47 -3.92
CA ARG A 107 -27.46 18.17 -4.37
C ARG A 107 -27.22 19.58 -4.88
N SER A 108 -26.10 20.19 -4.53
CA SER A 108 -25.73 21.50 -5.06
C SER A 108 -25.18 21.44 -6.50
N LEU A 109 -24.93 20.23 -7.02
CA LEU A 109 -24.46 20.01 -8.39
C LEU A 109 -25.65 19.56 -9.27
N SER A 110 -25.63 19.96 -10.54
CA SER A 110 -26.69 19.63 -11.49
C SER A 110 -26.73 18.12 -11.82
N LYS A 111 -25.55 17.49 -11.91
CA LYS A 111 -25.45 16.04 -12.22
C LYS A 111 -24.21 15.43 -11.61
N VAL A 112 -24.40 14.33 -10.88
CA VAL A 112 -23.32 13.49 -10.36
C VAL A 112 -23.55 12.03 -10.79
N GLU A 113 -22.65 11.50 -11.60
CA GLU A 113 -22.59 10.09 -11.95
C GLU A 113 -21.54 9.37 -11.09
N TRP A 114 -21.81 8.11 -10.76
CA TRP A 114 -20.94 7.28 -9.96
C TRP A 114 -20.48 6.08 -10.78
N LYS A 115 -19.18 5.92 -10.93
CA LYS A 115 -18.60 4.78 -11.61
C LYS A 115 -17.67 4.02 -10.68
N TRP A 116 -17.97 2.75 -10.52
CA TRP A 116 -17.04 1.86 -9.82
C TRP A 116 -15.97 1.39 -10.79
N VAL A 117 -14.71 1.44 -10.33
CA VAL A 117 -13.55 0.88 -11.03
C VAL A 117 -12.97 -0.25 -10.19
N LYS A 118 -12.33 -1.20 -10.83
CA LYS A 118 -11.63 -2.27 -10.12
C LYS A 118 -10.28 -1.73 -9.67
N ALA A 119 -9.95 -1.94 -8.38
CA ALA A 119 -8.65 -1.60 -7.85
C ALA A 119 -7.52 -2.31 -8.62
N HIS A 120 -6.38 -1.65 -8.80
CA HIS A 120 -5.17 -2.18 -9.44
C HIS A 120 -5.42 -2.84 -10.81
N ASN A 121 -6.22 -2.22 -11.65
CA ASN A 121 -6.62 -2.74 -12.96
C ASN A 121 -5.98 -1.99 -14.15
N GLY A 122 -4.85 -1.33 -13.95
CA GLY A 122 -4.14 -0.61 -15.01
C GLY A 122 -4.79 0.70 -15.46
N ASN A 123 -5.77 1.23 -14.70
CA ASN A 123 -6.29 2.58 -14.94
C ASN A 123 -5.32 3.62 -14.36
N PRO A 124 -4.62 4.43 -15.17
CA PRO A 124 -3.55 5.30 -14.69
C PRO A 124 -4.00 6.31 -13.63
N LYS A 125 -5.21 6.90 -13.76
CA LYS A 125 -5.73 7.87 -12.79
C LYS A 125 -6.16 7.20 -11.49
N ASN A 126 -6.67 5.97 -11.54
CA ASN A 126 -6.98 5.21 -10.33
C ASN A 126 -5.72 4.80 -9.58
N GLU A 127 -4.67 4.39 -10.28
CA GLU A 127 -3.38 4.10 -9.65
C GLU A 127 -2.70 5.35 -9.09
N GLU A 128 -2.88 6.49 -9.75
CA GLU A 128 -2.37 7.77 -9.28
C GLU A 128 -3.06 8.23 -8.00
N VAL A 129 -4.39 8.12 -7.91
CA VAL A 129 -5.13 8.52 -6.71
C VAL A 129 -4.89 7.58 -5.54
N ASP A 130 -4.75 6.26 -5.76
CA ASP A 130 -4.34 5.26 -4.76
C ASP A 130 -2.97 5.64 -4.16
N LYS A 131 -1.98 5.89 -5.04
CA LYS A 131 -0.66 6.37 -4.61
C LYS A 131 -0.74 7.65 -3.79
N LEU A 132 -1.53 8.63 -4.22
CA LEU A 132 -1.70 9.91 -3.55
C LEU A 132 -2.32 9.74 -2.15
N ALA A 133 -3.36 8.91 -2.01
CA ALA A 133 -4.00 8.60 -0.74
C ALA A 133 -3.04 7.85 0.21
N TYR A 134 -2.31 6.86 -0.30
CA TYR A 134 -1.31 6.10 0.46
C TYR A 134 -0.17 6.98 0.98
N GLU A 135 0.38 7.87 0.14
CA GLU A 135 1.41 8.84 0.55
C GLU A 135 0.88 9.83 1.59
N ALA A 136 -0.35 10.31 1.43
CA ALA A 136 -0.99 11.19 2.40
C ALA A 136 -1.16 10.51 3.78
N ALA A 137 -1.46 9.22 3.83
CA ALA A 137 -1.50 8.43 5.06
C ALA A 137 -0.13 8.28 5.74
N GLY A 138 0.95 8.71 5.09
CA GLY A 138 2.34 8.55 5.54
C GLY A 138 2.97 7.25 5.06
N GLY A 139 2.37 6.59 4.07
CA GLY A 139 2.96 5.49 3.33
C GLY A 139 4.15 5.98 2.50
N SER A 140 5.08 5.10 2.23
CA SER A 140 6.25 5.42 1.42
C SER A 140 6.21 4.64 0.12
N THR A 141 6.06 5.35 -0.98
CA THR A 141 6.17 4.80 -2.34
C THR A 141 7.61 4.80 -2.86
N LYS A 142 8.60 5.07 -1.97
CA LYS A 142 10.00 4.91 -2.34
C LYS A 142 10.22 3.50 -2.84
N ALA A 143 10.86 3.40 -3.99
CA ALA A 143 11.24 2.14 -4.58
C ALA A 143 11.88 1.23 -3.51
N LYS A 144 11.37 0.01 -3.40
CA LYS A 144 11.97 -1.04 -2.59
C LYS A 144 12.59 -2.05 -3.54
N PHE A 145 13.76 -2.51 -3.17
CA PHE A 145 14.42 -3.60 -3.88
C PHE A 145 14.26 -4.88 -3.06
N TYR A 146 13.86 -5.94 -3.71
CA TYR A 146 13.61 -7.22 -3.07
C TYR A 146 14.66 -8.21 -3.51
N SER A 147 15.51 -8.64 -2.59
CA SER A 147 16.50 -9.67 -2.86
C SER A 147 15.91 -11.04 -2.53
N VAL A 148 15.86 -11.91 -3.50
CA VAL A 148 15.52 -13.33 -3.34
C VAL A 148 16.81 -14.12 -3.37
N PHE A 149 17.28 -14.54 -2.21
CA PHE A 149 18.50 -15.34 -2.09
C PHE A 149 18.25 -16.82 -2.39
N LYS A 150 17.09 -17.32 -1.95
CA LYS A 150 16.64 -18.68 -2.20
C LYS A 150 15.17 -18.65 -2.62
N GLY A 151 14.88 -19.12 -3.83
CA GLY A 151 13.57 -19.12 -4.48
C GLY A 151 13.67 -19.82 -5.83
N PHE A 152 12.60 -19.79 -6.63
CA PHE A 152 12.61 -20.36 -7.99
C PHE A 152 13.70 -19.70 -8.86
N LYS A 153 13.81 -18.38 -8.80
CA LYS A 153 14.86 -17.63 -9.50
C LYS A 153 15.48 -16.62 -8.53
N PRO A 154 16.69 -16.89 -7.98
CA PRO A 154 17.41 -15.93 -7.15
C PRO A 154 17.74 -14.66 -7.93
N GLY A 155 17.62 -13.49 -7.31
CA GLY A 155 17.86 -12.20 -7.97
C GLY A 155 17.43 -11.01 -7.14
N VAL A 156 17.66 -9.81 -7.67
CA VAL A 156 17.15 -8.54 -7.13
C VAL A 156 16.01 -8.07 -8.01
N TYR A 157 14.87 -7.79 -7.41
CA TYR A 157 13.62 -7.39 -8.04
C TYR A 157 13.22 -6.00 -7.60
N THR A 158 12.58 -5.25 -8.48
CA THR A 158 12.16 -3.87 -8.22
C THR A 158 10.73 -3.77 -7.72
N THR A 159 9.94 -4.83 -7.86
CA THR A 159 8.57 -4.94 -7.37
C THR A 159 8.40 -6.13 -6.46
N TRP A 160 7.43 -6.03 -5.53
CA TRP A 160 7.08 -7.16 -4.68
C TRP A 160 6.41 -8.29 -5.47
N ASP A 161 5.64 -7.97 -6.49
CA ASP A 161 4.93 -8.98 -7.28
C ASP A 161 5.91 -9.90 -8.01
N GLU A 162 6.94 -9.35 -8.66
CA GLU A 162 8.02 -10.14 -9.26
C GLU A 162 8.75 -11.02 -8.22
N ALA A 163 9.11 -10.45 -7.08
CA ALA A 163 9.80 -11.19 -6.03
C ALA A 163 8.90 -12.27 -5.42
N LYS A 164 7.60 -11.98 -5.23
CA LYS A 164 6.60 -12.90 -4.70
C LYS A 164 6.46 -14.16 -5.55
N GLU A 165 6.46 -14.03 -6.86
CA GLU A 165 6.44 -15.17 -7.79
C GLU A 165 7.61 -16.14 -7.55
N GLN A 166 8.75 -15.62 -7.10
CA GLN A 166 9.96 -16.42 -6.88
C GLN A 166 9.98 -17.14 -5.52
N VAL A 167 9.20 -16.67 -4.55
CA VAL A 167 9.22 -17.20 -3.18
C VAL A 167 7.95 -17.94 -2.79
N SER A 168 6.81 -17.62 -3.42
CA SER A 168 5.52 -18.26 -3.12
C SER A 168 5.53 -19.74 -3.51
N GLY A 169 5.32 -20.62 -2.53
CA GLY A 169 5.35 -22.09 -2.75
C GLY A 169 6.75 -22.70 -2.81
N TYR A 170 7.82 -21.90 -2.68
CA TYR A 170 9.18 -22.44 -2.65
C TYR A 170 9.58 -22.83 -1.21
N PRO A 171 9.90 -24.11 -0.92
CA PRO A 171 10.23 -24.55 0.44
C PRO A 171 11.52 -23.91 0.95
N GLY A 172 11.44 -23.19 2.08
CA GLY A 172 12.59 -22.53 2.69
C GLY A 172 13.11 -21.34 1.89
N ALA A 173 12.23 -20.59 1.22
CA ALA A 173 12.58 -19.34 0.55
C ALA A 173 13.26 -18.36 1.50
N ILE A 174 14.27 -17.64 1.00
CA ILE A 174 15.01 -16.60 1.75
C ILE A 174 15.00 -15.33 0.91
N TYR A 175 14.38 -14.28 1.45
CA TYR A 175 14.28 -12.99 0.78
C TYR A 175 14.26 -11.83 1.80
N LYS A 176 14.60 -10.63 1.34
CA LYS A 176 14.61 -9.41 2.17
C LYS A 176 14.40 -8.18 1.28
N SER A 177 13.73 -7.13 1.81
CA SER A 177 13.55 -5.86 1.12
C SER A 177 14.56 -4.82 1.59
N PHE A 178 14.97 -3.93 0.67
CA PHE A 178 15.97 -2.89 0.88
C PHE A 178 15.48 -1.55 0.32
N LYS A 179 16.10 -0.46 0.77
CA LYS A 179 15.77 0.89 0.29
C LYS A 179 16.56 1.27 -0.98
N THR A 180 17.70 0.63 -1.22
CA THR A 180 18.55 0.88 -2.38
C THR A 180 18.90 -0.44 -3.08
N GLU A 181 19.17 -0.36 -4.38
CA GLU A 181 19.59 -1.51 -5.17
C GLU A 181 20.97 -2.03 -4.74
N GLU A 182 21.85 -1.13 -4.33
CA GLU A 182 23.19 -1.47 -3.84
C GLU A 182 23.14 -2.31 -2.57
N GLU A 183 22.30 -1.93 -1.58
CA GLU A 183 22.06 -2.74 -0.39
C GLU A 183 21.50 -4.12 -0.75
N ALA A 184 20.55 -4.16 -1.68
CA ALA A 184 19.93 -5.39 -2.16
C ALA A 184 20.95 -6.32 -2.82
N LYS A 185 21.79 -5.80 -3.71
CA LYS A 185 22.88 -6.54 -4.37
C LYS A 185 23.94 -7.00 -3.36
N LYS A 186 24.36 -6.14 -2.42
CA LYS A 186 25.29 -6.47 -1.36
C LYS A 186 24.78 -7.64 -0.50
N TRP A 187 23.49 -7.64 -0.17
CA TRP A 187 22.89 -8.72 0.61
C TRP A 187 22.85 -10.06 -0.15
N MET A 188 22.81 -10.05 -1.49
CA MET A 188 22.88 -11.26 -2.31
C MET A 188 24.27 -11.89 -2.34
N THR A 189 25.30 -11.16 -1.94
CA THR A 189 26.69 -11.63 -1.98
C THR A 189 26.99 -12.44 -0.73
N ARG A 190 27.43 -13.69 -0.93
CA ARG A 190 27.97 -14.51 0.17
C ARG A 190 29.38 -14.06 0.51
N VAL A 191 29.62 -13.82 1.78
CA VAL A 191 30.99 -13.61 2.26
C VAL A 191 31.53 -14.94 2.76
N TYR A 192 32.53 -15.47 2.04
CA TYR A 192 33.17 -16.72 2.41
C TYR A 192 34.25 -16.48 3.47
N LEU A 193 34.33 -17.41 4.43
CA LEU A 193 35.17 -17.33 5.62
C LEU A 193 36.12 -18.52 5.63
N ASP A 194 37.38 -18.27 5.96
CA ASP A 194 38.40 -19.31 6.22
C ASP A 194 38.40 -19.64 7.72
N VAL A 195 37.43 -20.45 8.16
CA VAL A 195 37.23 -20.82 9.57
C VAL A 195 38.03 -22.08 9.86
N PRO A 196 38.97 -22.06 10.84
CA PRO A 196 39.63 -23.27 11.31
C PRO A 196 38.62 -24.29 11.86
N TYR A 197 38.94 -25.58 11.74
CA TYR A 197 38.01 -26.64 12.15
C TYR A 197 37.61 -26.55 13.62
N GLU A 198 38.58 -26.15 14.48
CA GLU A 198 38.41 -25.99 15.92
C GLU A 198 37.44 -24.84 16.28
N GLU A 199 37.31 -23.83 15.39
CA GLU A 199 36.48 -22.65 15.62
C GLU A 199 35.13 -22.73 14.88
N LYS A 200 34.82 -23.86 14.26
CA LYS A 200 33.58 -24.03 13.48
C LYS A 200 32.29 -23.75 14.25
N ASP A 201 32.24 -24.13 15.53
CA ASP A 201 31.05 -23.95 16.36
C ASP A 201 30.89 -22.48 16.81
N VAL A 202 31.99 -21.75 16.94
CA VAL A 202 31.95 -20.30 17.10
C VAL A 202 31.38 -19.63 15.85
N ALA A 203 31.86 -19.99 14.67
CA ALA A 203 31.33 -19.43 13.42
C ALA A 203 29.84 -19.75 13.24
N LYS A 204 29.41 -20.99 13.55
CA LYS A 204 27.99 -21.39 13.52
C LYS A 204 27.12 -20.56 14.47
N SER A 205 27.55 -20.34 15.69
CA SER A 205 26.79 -19.55 16.68
C SER A 205 26.56 -18.11 16.22
N HIS A 206 27.44 -17.59 15.36
CA HIS A 206 27.30 -16.28 14.72
C HIS A 206 26.61 -16.31 13.37
N GLY A 207 26.01 -17.47 12.98
CA GLY A 207 25.16 -17.61 11.81
C GLY A 207 25.90 -18.04 10.54
N ALA A 208 27.18 -18.46 10.62
CA ALA A 208 27.88 -19.01 9.48
C ALA A 208 27.30 -20.37 9.07
N LYS A 209 27.25 -20.61 7.76
CA LYS A 209 26.75 -21.85 7.14
C LYS A 209 27.85 -22.49 6.30
N TRP A 210 27.87 -23.80 6.26
CA TRP A 210 28.79 -24.55 5.44
C TRP A 210 28.29 -24.67 4.00
N ASP A 211 29.14 -24.31 3.05
CA ASP A 211 28.94 -24.58 1.63
C ASP A 211 29.74 -25.82 1.25
N ALA A 212 29.03 -26.94 1.04
CA ALA A 212 29.65 -28.23 0.75
C ALA A 212 30.33 -28.28 -0.62
N GLU A 213 29.86 -27.50 -1.58
CA GLU A 213 30.40 -27.45 -2.94
C GLU A 213 31.73 -26.67 -2.97
N LYS A 214 31.75 -25.51 -2.30
CA LYS A 214 32.97 -24.69 -2.19
C LYS A 214 33.88 -25.10 -1.03
N LYS A 215 33.42 -26.00 -0.16
CA LYS A 215 34.12 -26.43 1.06
C LYS A 215 34.57 -25.25 1.92
N LYS A 216 33.69 -24.26 2.08
CA LYS A 216 33.93 -23.04 2.85
C LYS A 216 32.74 -22.67 3.72
N TRP A 217 33.04 -22.03 4.83
CA TRP A 217 32.00 -21.35 5.60
C TRP A 217 31.60 -20.05 4.91
N TRP A 218 30.36 -19.63 5.08
CA TRP A 218 29.87 -18.37 4.52
C TRP A 218 28.82 -17.76 5.42
N VAL A 219 28.70 -16.41 5.37
CA VAL A 219 27.66 -15.64 6.00
C VAL A 219 26.96 -14.75 4.97
N GLN A 220 25.70 -14.46 5.25
CA GLN A 220 24.91 -13.52 4.47
C GLN A 220 25.24 -12.08 4.86
N GLU A 221 25.44 -11.86 6.16
CA GLU A 221 25.72 -10.58 6.76
C GLU A 221 26.93 -10.73 7.70
N MET A 222 27.94 -9.89 7.47
CA MET A 222 29.16 -9.93 8.28
C MET A 222 28.87 -9.42 9.69
N LYS A 223 29.38 -10.16 10.67
CA LYS A 223 29.42 -9.76 12.07
C LYS A 223 30.85 -9.49 12.52
N PRO A 224 31.07 -8.55 13.47
CA PRO A 224 32.41 -8.22 13.91
C PRO A 224 33.23 -9.44 14.37
N GLU A 225 32.58 -10.40 15.04
CA GLU A 225 33.22 -11.62 15.56
C GLU A 225 33.72 -12.56 14.45
N LEU A 226 33.23 -12.39 13.22
CA LEU A 226 33.60 -13.19 12.06
C LEU A 226 34.64 -12.52 11.15
N GLU A 227 34.92 -11.24 11.35
CA GLU A 227 35.86 -10.47 10.52
C GLU A 227 37.24 -11.09 10.48
N LYS A 228 37.70 -11.70 11.60
CA LYS A 228 38.98 -12.39 11.69
C LYS A 228 39.18 -13.58 10.73
N TYR A 229 38.06 -14.10 10.19
CA TYR A 229 38.07 -15.23 9.23
C TYR A 229 38.00 -14.74 7.77
N VAL A 230 37.92 -13.44 7.52
CA VAL A 230 37.96 -12.90 6.15
C VAL A 230 39.39 -12.84 5.69
N ARG A 231 39.75 -13.53 4.61
CA ARG A 231 41.04 -13.35 3.96
C ARG A 231 41.15 -11.96 3.37
N VAL A 232 42.00 -11.15 3.86
CA VAL A 232 42.49 -9.94 3.18
C VAL A 232 43.38 -10.44 2.05
N LEU A 233 42.88 -10.29 0.79
CA LEU A 233 43.67 -10.55 -0.40
C LEU A 233 44.64 -9.42 -0.65
#